data_33d0a2661dfea607d4d22c1313cdf13b
#
_entry.id   33d0a2661dfea607d4d22c1313cdf13b
#
_cell.length_a   1.000
_cell.length_b   1.000
_cell.length_c   1.000
_cell.angle_alpha   90.00
_cell.angle_beta   90.00
_cell.angle_gamma   90.00
#
_symmetry.space_group_name_H-M   'P 1'
#
loop_
_entity.id
_entity.type
_entity.pdbx_description
1 polymer ?
#
loop_
_entity_poly.entity_id
_entity_poly.type
_entity_poly.pdbx_seq_one_letter_code
_entity_poly.pdbx_strand_id
1 'polypeptide(L)'
;MVVTKIIIRCLFLLAILVSPLAQADAIDDIVERGTLRVGIAEFVPWAMPAKRGGHVGYDVDIGVKIARDMGVRAEFKVYEWKDIIPALEAGEVDMIAGGIVITPERALRITFTDPVALSGAGMATNTHMTREVENLQQLNDSDIVIATVTNTYSEGVARSIFDKAEIHSHSNKNDAETEILEGRAHAYISSLPAVQFLVANNSDAIDLPLSEPIVGWAEALAVQKGEQELLNFLDAWITAHKADRWLDATREYWFESRDWMQEVKR
;
A
#
# COMPACT_ATOMS: atom_id res chain seq x y z
N MET A 1 -61.99 -22.07 16.09
CA MET A 1 -61.87 -20.68 15.54
C MET A 1 -60.95 -19.78 16.36
N VAL A 2 -60.91 -19.80 17.69
CA VAL A 2 -60.05 -18.95 18.53
C VAL A 2 -58.59 -19.37 18.44
N VAL A 3 -58.27 -20.67 18.50
CA VAL A 3 -56.90 -21.21 18.46
C VAL A 3 -56.22 -20.90 17.13
N THR A 4 -56.92 -20.99 16.01
CA THR A 4 -56.36 -20.67 14.68
C THR A 4 -55.98 -19.19 14.53
N LYS A 5 -56.74 -18.28 15.15
CA LYS A 5 -56.46 -16.83 15.15
C LYS A 5 -55.21 -16.47 16.02
N ILE A 6 -54.99 -17.23 17.09
CA ILE A 6 -53.80 -17.05 17.95
C ILE A 6 -52.56 -17.54 17.24
N ILE A 7 -52.55 -18.67 16.57
CA ILE A 7 -51.44 -19.23 15.81
C ILE A 7 -51.03 -18.30 14.66
N ILE A 8 -51.99 -17.73 13.92
CA ILE A 8 -51.71 -16.78 12.85
C ILE A 8 -51.11 -15.46 13.38
N ARG A 9 -51.56 -14.99 14.54
CA ARG A 9 -50.96 -13.80 15.18
C ARG A 9 -49.56 -14.04 15.70
N CYS A 10 -49.25 -15.21 16.25
CA CYS A 10 -47.90 -15.59 16.67
C CYS A 10 -46.95 -15.77 15.50
N LEU A 11 -47.41 -16.32 14.36
CA LEU A 11 -46.62 -16.43 13.12
C LEU A 11 -46.34 -15.06 12.50
N PHE A 12 -47.27 -14.10 12.58
CA PHE A 12 -47.03 -12.72 12.08
C PHE A 12 -46.05 -11.94 12.98
N LEU A 13 -46.08 -12.17 14.30
CA LEU A 13 -45.11 -11.58 15.24
C LEU A 13 -43.70 -12.19 15.10
N LEU A 14 -43.59 -13.46 14.73
CA LEU A 14 -42.31 -14.11 14.50
C LEU A 14 -41.65 -13.68 13.17
N ALA A 15 -42.45 -13.32 12.17
CA ALA A 15 -41.95 -12.82 10.88
C ALA A 15 -41.37 -11.41 10.96
N ILE A 16 -41.70 -10.62 11.98
CA ILE A 16 -41.16 -9.26 12.19
C ILE A 16 -39.77 -9.31 12.87
N LEU A 17 -39.42 -10.43 13.52
CA LEU A 17 -38.13 -10.61 14.20
C LEU A 17 -37.01 -11.09 13.27
N VAL A 18 -37.32 -11.41 12.01
CA VAL A 18 -36.34 -11.76 10.98
C VAL A 18 -36.22 -10.61 9.96
N SER A 19 -36.17 -9.37 10.43
CA SER A 19 -35.66 -8.30 9.59
C SER A 19 -34.16 -8.59 9.44
N PRO A 20 -33.61 -8.75 8.23
CA PRO A 20 -32.16 -8.72 8.09
C PRO A 20 -31.72 -7.41 8.74
N LEU A 21 -30.82 -7.48 9.70
CA LEU A 21 -30.07 -6.31 10.12
C LEU A 21 -29.46 -5.79 8.82
N ALA A 22 -30.03 -4.71 8.28
CA ALA A 22 -29.37 -3.96 7.22
C ALA A 22 -28.03 -3.55 7.82
N GLN A 23 -26.98 -4.25 7.42
CA GLN A 23 -25.63 -3.85 7.76
C GLN A 23 -25.50 -2.47 7.13
N ALA A 24 -25.29 -1.45 7.95
CA ALA A 24 -25.04 -0.11 7.43
C ALA A 24 -23.88 -0.23 6.45
N ASP A 25 -24.04 0.34 5.27
CA ASP A 25 -23.00 0.33 4.26
C ASP A 25 -21.87 1.26 4.72
N ALA A 26 -20.63 0.86 4.47
CA ALA A 26 -19.46 1.70 4.81
C ALA A 26 -19.56 3.11 4.22
N ILE A 27 -20.19 3.27 3.05
CA ILE A 27 -20.40 4.60 2.45
C ILE A 27 -21.31 5.45 3.32
N ASP A 28 -22.45 4.91 3.76
CA ASP A 28 -23.39 5.64 4.61
C ASP A 28 -22.73 6.06 5.92
N ASP A 29 -21.99 5.15 6.56
CA ASP A 29 -21.23 5.41 7.78
C ASP A 29 -20.17 6.51 7.58
N ILE A 30 -19.44 6.48 6.46
CA ILE A 30 -18.43 7.49 6.10
C ILE A 30 -19.08 8.86 5.92
N VAL A 31 -20.20 8.92 5.18
CA VAL A 31 -20.91 10.17 4.88
C VAL A 31 -21.56 10.73 6.15
N GLU A 32 -22.22 9.91 6.97
CA GLU A 32 -22.80 10.33 8.24
C GLU A 32 -21.76 10.86 9.22
N ARG A 33 -20.62 10.16 9.32
CA ARG A 33 -19.48 10.57 10.14
C ARG A 33 -18.79 11.82 9.60
N GLY A 34 -18.93 12.12 8.31
CA GLY A 34 -18.27 13.23 7.61
C GLY A 34 -16.74 13.05 7.47
N THR A 35 -16.26 11.81 7.52
CA THR A 35 -14.82 11.51 7.52
C THR A 35 -14.52 10.16 6.87
N LEU A 36 -13.60 10.14 5.91
CA LEU A 36 -12.99 8.94 5.33
C LEU A 36 -11.70 8.64 6.08
N ARG A 37 -11.64 7.50 6.77
CA ARG A 37 -10.43 7.03 7.48
C ARG A 37 -9.55 6.24 6.53
N VAL A 38 -8.35 6.76 6.27
CA VAL A 38 -7.39 6.17 5.33
C VAL A 38 -6.18 5.64 6.07
N GLY A 39 -5.92 4.34 6.00
CA GLY A 39 -4.70 3.71 6.49
C GLY A 39 -3.56 3.93 5.51
N ILE A 40 -2.44 4.46 6.01
CA ILE A 40 -1.19 4.66 5.27
C ILE A 40 -0.01 4.05 6.02
N ALA A 41 1.04 3.70 5.29
CA ALA A 41 2.36 3.42 5.84
C ALA A 41 3.37 4.44 5.27
N GLU A 42 4.33 4.89 6.09
CA GLU A 42 5.33 5.84 5.62
C GLU A 42 6.27 5.18 4.61
N PHE A 43 6.11 5.56 3.36
CA PHE A 43 6.85 5.01 2.24
C PHE A 43 6.97 6.03 1.10
N VAL A 44 8.17 6.27 0.62
CA VAL A 44 8.48 7.24 -0.45
C VAL A 44 8.18 6.64 -1.82
N PRO A 45 7.47 7.33 -2.72
CA PRO A 45 6.79 8.62 -2.58
C PRO A 45 5.28 8.51 -2.26
N TRP A 46 4.79 7.37 -1.75
CA TRP A 46 3.35 7.12 -1.49
C TRP A 46 2.81 7.94 -0.32
N ALA A 47 3.50 7.92 0.82
CA ALA A 47 3.14 8.72 2.00
C ALA A 47 4.40 9.10 2.78
N MET A 48 4.59 10.38 3.05
CA MET A 48 5.77 10.93 3.71
C MET A 48 5.38 12.01 4.71
N PRO A 49 6.11 12.13 5.85
CA PRO A 49 5.89 13.22 6.78
C PRO A 49 6.13 14.59 6.12
N ALA A 50 5.16 15.48 6.18
CA ALA A 50 5.26 16.83 5.64
C ALA A 50 5.96 17.79 6.61
N LYS A 51 6.72 18.76 6.10
CA LYS A 51 7.38 19.80 6.92
C LYS A 51 6.41 20.61 7.78
N ARG A 52 5.20 20.84 7.28
CA ARG A 52 4.15 21.62 7.95
C ARG A 52 3.26 20.77 8.86
N GLY A 53 3.59 19.50 9.06
CA GLY A 53 2.77 18.53 9.77
C GLY A 53 1.83 17.76 8.85
N GLY A 54 1.34 16.59 9.33
CA GLY A 54 0.59 15.65 8.50
C GLY A 54 1.48 14.91 7.50
N HIS A 55 0.87 14.41 6.43
CA HIS A 55 1.53 13.61 5.40
C HIS A 55 1.25 14.19 4.01
N VAL A 56 2.18 13.93 3.08
CA VAL A 56 2.09 14.21 1.65
C VAL A 56 2.57 12.98 0.88
N GLY A 57 2.13 12.82 -0.36
CA GLY A 57 2.51 11.68 -1.20
C GLY A 57 1.37 11.27 -2.14
N TYR A 58 1.68 10.36 -3.05
CA TYR A 58 0.74 9.89 -4.06
C TYR A 58 -0.57 9.36 -3.45
N ASP A 59 -0.47 8.47 -2.46
CA ASP A 59 -1.64 7.87 -1.82
C ASP A 59 -2.36 8.84 -0.87
N VAL A 60 -1.62 9.83 -0.35
CA VAL A 60 -2.23 10.92 0.43
C VAL A 60 -3.10 11.79 -0.47
N ASP A 61 -2.60 12.17 -1.66
CA ASP A 61 -3.39 12.93 -2.64
C ASP A 61 -4.62 12.15 -3.13
N ILE A 62 -4.48 10.83 -3.37
CA ILE A 62 -5.62 9.95 -3.69
C ILE A 62 -6.65 9.98 -2.56
N GLY A 63 -6.26 9.75 -1.32
CA GLY A 63 -7.17 9.75 -0.18
C GLY A 63 -7.87 11.10 0.03
N VAL A 64 -7.16 12.21 -0.12
CA VAL A 64 -7.72 13.57 -0.06
C VAL A 64 -8.73 13.79 -1.20
N LYS A 65 -8.39 13.38 -2.43
CA LYS A 65 -9.26 13.55 -3.59
C LYS A 65 -10.54 12.70 -3.46
N ILE A 66 -10.43 11.43 -3.05
CA ILE A 66 -11.60 10.56 -2.79
C ILE A 66 -12.51 11.19 -1.73
N ALA A 67 -11.97 11.59 -0.58
CA ALA A 67 -12.75 12.21 0.48
C ALA A 67 -13.47 13.48 0.02
N ARG A 68 -12.78 14.32 -0.75
CA ARG A 68 -13.36 15.53 -1.34
C ARG A 68 -14.52 15.20 -2.29
N ASP A 69 -14.38 14.19 -3.12
CA ASP A 69 -15.41 13.79 -4.09
C ASP A 69 -16.61 13.11 -3.40
N MET A 70 -16.39 12.50 -2.23
CA MET A 70 -17.45 12.03 -1.32
C MET A 70 -18.11 13.17 -0.52
N GLY A 71 -17.58 14.39 -0.52
CA GLY A 71 -18.05 15.49 0.30
C GLY A 71 -17.69 15.38 1.78
N VAL A 72 -16.66 14.60 2.15
CA VAL A 72 -16.19 14.38 3.52
C VAL A 72 -14.72 14.82 3.68
N ARG A 73 -14.18 14.71 4.90
CA ARG A 73 -12.75 14.98 5.17
C ARG A 73 -11.95 13.68 5.16
N ALA A 74 -10.71 13.72 4.70
CA ALA A 74 -9.77 12.62 4.87
C ALA A 74 -9.15 12.68 6.28
N GLU A 75 -9.06 11.52 6.93
CA GLU A 75 -8.31 11.30 8.17
C GLU A 75 -7.30 10.18 7.94
N PHE A 76 -6.01 10.52 8.00
CA PHE A 76 -4.94 9.55 7.78
C PHE A 76 -4.49 8.96 9.10
N LYS A 77 -4.42 7.61 9.14
CA LYS A 77 -3.85 6.84 10.25
C LYS A 77 -2.62 6.10 9.76
N VAL A 78 -1.51 6.33 10.45
CA VAL A 78 -0.20 5.74 10.09
C VAL A 78 -0.02 4.44 10.82
N TYR A 79 0.40 3.42 10.08
CA TYR A 79 0.70 2.09 10.62
C TYR A 79 2.08 1.62 10.18
N GLU A 80 2.71 0.77 10.99
CA GLU A 80 3.76 -0.10 10.48
C GLU A 80 3.19 -1.03 9.41
N TRP A 81 3.99 -1.37 8.41
CA TRP A 81 3.50 -2.16 7.27
C TRP A 81 2.81 -3.46 7.67
N LYS A 82 3.33 -4.16 8.69
CA LYS A 82 2.76 -5.42 9.19
C LYS A 82 1.37 -5.27 9.82
N ASP A 83 1.00 -4.07 10.28
CA ASP A 83 -0.21 -3.79 11.06
C ASP A 83 -1.33 -3.18 10.23
N ILE A 84 -1.05 -2.71 8.98
CA ILE A 84 -2.04 -1.98 8.16
C ILE A 84 -3.21 -2.86 7.69
N ILE A 85 -2.96 -4.12 7.27
CA ILE A 85 -4.04 -5.06 6.92
C ILE A 85 -4.86 -5.46 8.15
N PRO A 86 -4.25 -5.86 9.30
CA PRO A 86 -4.97 -6.05 10.55
C PRO A 86 -5.86 -4.86 10.95
N ALA A 87 -5.39 -3.62 10.79
CA ALA A 87 -6.17 -2.43 11.10
C ALA A 87 -7.40 -2.27 10.19
N LEU A 88 -7.27 -2.58 8.90
CA LEU A 88 -8.41 -2.61 7.98
C LEU A 88 -9.41 -3.70 8.36
N GLU A 89 -8.95 -4.92 8.65
CA GLU A 89 -9.81 -6.03 9.08
C GLU A 89 -10.57 -5.72 10.38
N ALA A 90 -9.95 -4.96 11.28
CA ALA A 90 -10.56 -4.50 12.53
C ALA A 90 -11.52 -3.31 12.37
N GLY A 91 -11.66 -2.74 11.16
CA GLY A 91 -12.50 -1.57 10.90
C GLY A 91 -11.96 -0.26 11.52
N GLU A 92 -10.67 -0.21 11.84
CA GLU A 92 -10.02 1.00 12.34
C GLU A 92 -9.89 2.06 11.26
N VAL A 93 -9.81 1.64 9.99
CA VAL A 93 -9.80 2.46 8.77
C VAL A 93 -10.82 1.94 7.79
N ASP A 94 -11.31 2.79 6.90
CA ASP A 94 -12.30 2.46 5.88
C ASP A 94 -11.62 1.91 4.61
N MET A 95 -10.40 2.38 4.35
CA MET A 95 -9.59 1.91 3.23
C MET A 95 -8.10 2.01 3.53
N ILE A 96 -7.30 1.25 2.78
CA ILE A 96 -5.85 1.41 2.72
C ILE A 96 -5.48 2.11 1.41
N ALA A 97 -4.61 3.12 1.52
CA ALA A 97 -3.88 3.73 0.41
C ALA A 97 -2.40 3.79 0.83
N GLY A 98 -1.57 2.86 0.33
CA GLY A 98 -0.20 2.69 0.82
C GLY A 98 0.70 1.91 -0.15
N GLY A 99 0.49 2.03 -1.48
CA GLY A 99 1.25 1.24 -2.45
C GLY A 99 1.06 -0.27 -2.27
N ILE A 100 -0.15 -0.67 -1.83
CA ILE A 100 -0.40 -2.09 -1.52
C ILE A 100 -0.51 -2.92 -2.79
N VAL A 101 0.43 -3.86 -2.94
CA VAL A 101 0.49 -4.77 -4.09
C VAL A 101 -0.66 -5.78 -4.04
N ILE A 102 -1.35 -5.94 -5.16
CA ILE A 102 -2.38 -6.97 -5.34
C ILE A 102 -1.71 -8.34 -5.33
N THR A 103 -2.05 -9.18 -4.36
CA THR A 103 -1.62 -10.58 -4.32
C THR A 103 -2.78 -11.51 -3.98
N PRO A 104 -2.79 -12.76 -4.49
CA PRO A 104 -3.81 -13.74 -4.14
C PRO A 104 -3.92 -13.99 -2.63
N GLU A 105 -2.78 -14.00 -1.92
CA GLU A 105 -2.75 -14.18 -0.47
C GLU A 105 -3.48 -13.06 0.26
N ARG A 106 -3.19 -11.79 -0.08
CA ARG A 106 -3.86 -10.64 0.51
C ARG A 106 -5.34 -10.59 0.15
N ALA A 107 -5.70 -10.99 -1.08
CA ALA A 107 -7.09 -11.06 -1.53
C ALA A 107 -7.94 -12.10 -0.77
N LEU A 108 -7.32 -13.05 -0.07
CA LEU A 108 -8.03 -13.92 0.88
C LEU A 108 -8.50 -13.17 2.14
N ARG A 109 -7.91 -12.02 2.46
CA ARG A 109 -8.14 -11.25 3.69
C ARG A 109 -8.90 -9.96 3.44
N ILE A 110 -8.56 -9.23 2.40
CA ILE A 110 -9.08 -7.91 2.04
C ILE A 110 -9.61 -7.91 0.61
N THR A 111 -10.34 -6.87 0.21
CA THR A 111 -10.82 -6.68 -1.16
C THR A 111 -10.05 -5.54 -1.81
N PHE A 112 -9.53 -5.78 -3.00
CA PHE A 112 -8.81 -4.78 -3.78
C PHE A 112 -9.72 -4.09 -4.77
N THR A 113 -9.47 -2.82 -5.02
CA THR A 113 -10.02 -2.07 -6.16
C THR A 113 -9.33 -2.47 -7.46
N ASP A 114 -9.80 -1.93 -8.57
CA ASP A 114 -8.99 -1.83 -9.79
C ASP A 114 -7.64 -1.16 -9.47
N PRO A 115 -6.56 -1.52 -10.20
CA PRO A 115 -5.25 -0.94 -9.96
C PRO A 115 -5.24 0.58 -10.15
N VAL A 116 -4.61 1.30 -9.21
CA VAL A 116 -4.35 2.74 -9.31
C VAL A 116 -3.00 3.05 -9.92
N ALA A 117 -2.04 2.13 -9.81
CA ALA A 117 -0.69 2.26 -10.36
C ALA A 117 -0.08 0.92 -10.76
N LEU A 118 0.90 0.97 -11.66
CA LEU A 118 1.84 -0.11 -11.92
C LEU A 118 3.21 0.30 -11.37
N SER A 119 3.88 -0.63 -10.73
CA SER A 119 5.21 -0.45 -10.15
C SER A 119 6.00 -1.76 -10.25
N GLY A 120 7.06 -1.94 -9.48
CA GLY A 120 7.81 -3.18 -9.48
C GLY A 120 8.96 -3.18 -8.48
N ALA A 121 9.60 -4.35 -8.31
CA ALA A 121 10.76 -4.51 -7.47
C ALA A 121 11.99 -3.84 -8.10
N GLY A 122 12.60 -2.93 -7.38
CA GLY A 122 13.92 -2.37 -7.69
C GLY A 122 14.98 -2.91 -6.74
N MET A 123 16.24 -2.69 -7.11
CA MET A 123 17.40 -3.06 -6.32
C MET A 123 18.38 -1.90 -6.26
N ALA A 124 18.87 -1.59 -5.05
CA ALA A 124 20.11 -0.84 -4.87
C ALA A 124 21.24 -1.81 -4.53
N THR A 125 22.44 -1.50 -4.95
CA THR A 125 23.65 -2.25 -4.59
C THR A 125 24.65 -1.36 -3.88
N ASN A 126 25.37 -1.89 -2.88
CA ASN A 126 26.44 -1.18 -2.21
C ASN A 126 27.70 -1.19 -3.12
N THR A 127 28.09 -0.02 -3.60
CA THR A 127 29.16 0.14 -4.61
C THR A 127 30.51 -0.44 -4.19
N HIS A 128 30.78 -0.47 -2.87
CA HIS A 128 32.03 -1.03 -2.36
C HIS A 128 31.98 -2.56 -2.29
N MET A 129 30.86 -3.14 -1.83
CA MET A 129 30.72 -4.58 -1.65
C MET A 129 30.51 -5.31 -2.98
N THR A 130 29.88 -4.66 -3.96
CA THR A 130 29.53 -5.28 -5.25
C THR A 130 30.44 -4.87 -6.41
N ARG A 131 31.61 -4.26 -6.11
CA ARG A 131 32.55 -3.78 -7.16
C ARG A 131 33.01 -4.86 -8.16
N GLU A 132 33.00 -6.13 -7.76
CA GLU A 132 33.40 -7.27 -8.58
C GLU A 132 32.21 -8.02 -9.17
N VAL A 133 30.98 -7.55 -8.90
CA VAL A 133 29.74 -8.14 -9.42
C VAL A 133 29.46 -7.57 -10.80
N GLU A 134 29.52 -8.43 -11.82
CA GLU A 134 29.31 -8.05 -13.23
C GLU A 134 27.88 -8.22 -13.70
N ASN A 135 27.09 -9.06 -13.01
CA ASN A 135 25.70 -9.36 -13.37
C ASN A 135 24.89 -9.82 -12.14
N LEU A 136 23.57 -9.75 -12.24
CA LEU A 136 22.66 -10.08 -11.12
C LEU A 136 22.73 -11.54 -10.67
N GLN A 137 23.13 -12.48 -11.54
CA GLN A 137 23.22 -13.89 -11.17
C GLN A 137 24.30 -14.12 -10.10
N GLN A 138 25.35 -13.29 -10.09
CA GLN A 138 26.40 -13.36 -9.08
C GLN A 138 25.94 -12.89 -7.69
N LEU A 139 24.82 -12.16 -7.60
CA LEU A 139 24.18 -11.83 -6.33
C LEU A 139 23.36 -13.01 -5.74
N ASN A 140 23.22 -14.10 -6.46
CA ASN A 140 22.58 -15.32 -5.94
C ASN A 140 23.64 -16.32 -5.43
N ASP A 141 24.35 -15.94 -4.38
CA ASP A 141 25.40 -16.72 -3.74
C ASP A 141 25.28 -16.65 -2.21
N SER A 142 25.77 -17.68 -1.52
CA SER A 142 25.71 -17.79 -0.05
C SER A 142 26.46 -16.71 0.71
N ASP A 143 27.44 -16.06 0.07
CA ASP A 143 28.21 -14.98 0.67
C ASP A 143 27.57 -13.60 0.48
N ILE A 144 26.44 -13.54 -0.23
CA ILE A 144 25.69 -12.32 -0.50
C ILE A 144 24.57 -12.13 0.53
N VAL A 145 24.49 -10.92 1.08
CA VAL A 145 23.43 -10.47 1.98
C VAL A 145 22.54 -9.49 1.24
N ILE A 146 21.23 -9.73 1.25
CA ILE A 146 20.21 -8.85 0.65
C ILE A 146 19.26 -8.38 1.73
N ALA A 147 19.20 -7.07 1.96
CA ALA A 147 18.27 -6.45 2.90
C ALA A 147 16.89 -6.24 2.26
N THR A 148 15.83 -6.37 3.04
CA THR A 148 14.44 -6.10 2.62
C THR A 148 13.56 -5.83 3.84
N VAL A 149 12.27 -5.50 3.61
CA VAL A 149 11.29 -5.27 4.68
C VAL A 149 10.35 -6.46 4.78
N THR A 150 10.15 -6.96 5.99
CA THR A 150 9.30 -8.12 6.31
C THR A 150 7.85 -7.91 5.86
N ASN A 151 7.22 -8.98 5.34
CA ASN A 151 5.84 -9.02 4.86
C ASN A 151 5.55 -8.09 3.66
N THR A 152 6.60 -7.60 2.97
CA THR A 152 6.45 -6.91 1.70
C THR A 152 6.45 -7.90 0.53
N TYR A 153 5.90 -7.47 -0.62
CA TYR A 153 6.02 -8.26 -1.85
C TYR A 153 7.48 -8.33 -2.32
N SER A 154 8.26 -7.27 -2.07
CA SER A 154 9.70 -7.22 -2.38
C SER A 154 10.51 -8.28 -1.64
N GLU A 155 10.16 -8.60 -0.38
CA GLU A 155 10.77 -9.72 0.34
C GLU A 155 10.51 -11.05 -0.37
N GLY A 156 9.28 -11.29 -0.81
CA GLY A 156 8.92 -12.49 -1.59
C GLY A 156 9.71 -12.59 -2.89
N VAL A 157 9.89 -11.48 -3.59
CA VAL A 157 10.73 -11.38 -4.80
C VAL A 157 12.19 -11.71 -4.48
N ALA A 158 12.76 -11.11 -3.43
CA ALA A 158 14.13 -11.38 -3.00
C ALA A 158 14.36 -12.87 -2.73
N ARG A 159 13.51 -13.49 -1.93
CA ARG A 159 13.60 -14.93 -1.61
C ARG A 159 13.39 -15.86 -2.81
N SER A 160 12.59 -15.45 -3.79
CA SER A 160 12.30 -16.26 -4.98
C SER A 160 13.41 -16.21 -6.02
N ILE A 161 14.07 -15.06 -6.17
CA ILE A 161 15.09 -14.84 -7.22
C ILE A 161 16.49 -15.14 -6.70
N PHE A 162 16.75 -14.82 -5.43
CA PHE A 162 18.06 -14.97 -4.79
C PHE A 162 17.99 -16.04 -3.70
N ASP A 163 17.61 -17.27 -4.10
CA ASP A 163 17.32 -18.40 -3.21
C ASP A 163 18.57 -18.95 -2.46
N LYS A 164 19.77 -18.57 -2.90
CA LYS A 164 21.03 -18.91 -2.25
C LYS A 164 21.56 -17.79 -1.35
N ALA A 165 21.16 -16.53 -1.62
CA ALA A 165 21.62 -15.40 -0.84
C ALA A 165 20.98 -15.39 0.57
N GLU A 166 21.70 -14.79 1.52
CA GLU A 166 21.15 -14.53 2.85
C GLU A 166 20.20 -13.34 2.80
N ILE A 167 18.91 -13.55 3.14
CA ILE A 167 17.90 -12.49 3.11
C ILE A 167 17.68 -11.96 4.52
N HIS A 168 18.12 -10.73 4.77
CA HIS A 168 17.89 -10.00 6.01
C HIS A 168 16.59 -9.20 5.92
N SER A 169 15.57 -9.67 6.62
CA SER A 169 14.24 -9.04 6.64
C SER A 169 14.06 -8.19 7.89
N HIS A 170 13.92 -6.88 7.71
CA HIS A 170 13.75 -5.91 8.80
C HIS A 170 12.28 -5.58 9.03
N SER A 171 11.92 -5.22 10.26
CA SER A 171 10.55 -4.85 10.62
C SER A 171 10.12 -3.50 10.02
N ASN A 172 11.08 -2.64 9.67
CA ASN A 172 10.86 -1.33 9.09
C ASN A 172 11.92 -1.00 8.02
N LYS A 173 11.61 0.00 7.17
CA LYS A 173 12.47 0.39 6.07
C LYS A 173 13.78 1.03 6.50
N ASN A 174 13.78 1.78 7.60
CA ASN A 174 14.97 2.54 8.02
C ASN A 174 16.11 1.60 8.41
N ASP A 175 15.80 0.49 9.07
CA ASP A 175 16.79 -0.52 9.44
C ASP A 175 17.35 -1.22 8.20
N ALA A 176 16.48 -1.56 7.22
CA ALA A 176 16.92 -2.17 5.96
C ALA A 176 17.78 -1.21 5.11
N GLU A 177 17.39 0.06 5.01
CA GLU A 177 18.15 1.09 4.31
C GLU A 177 19.51 1.37 5.01
N THR A 178 19.51 1.41 6.34
CA THR A 178 20.74 1.58 7.13
C THR A 178 21.72 0.44 6.88
N GLU A 179 21.23 -0.79 6.77
CA GLU A 179 22.08 -1.96 6.58
C GLU A 179 22.88 -1.90 5.28
N ILE A 180 22.24 -1.53 4.16
CA ILE A 180 22.95 -1.38 2.89
C ILE A 180 23.88 -0.16 2.89
N LEU A 181 23.45 0.96 3.48
CA LEU A 181 24.26 2.18 3.53
C LEU A 181 25.53 2.02 4.35
N GLU A 182 25.47 1.23 5.42
CA GLU A 182 26.64 0.92 6.28
C GLU A 182 27.51 -0.23 5.73
N GLY A 183 27.18 -0.79 4.56
CA GLY A 183 27.94 -1.87 3.94
C GLY A 183 27.85 -3.20 4.68
N ARG A 184 26.74 -3.48 5.36
CA ARG A 184 26.42 -4.77 5.95
C ARG A 184 25.58 -5.66 5.04
N ALA A 185 24.90 -5.07 4.04
CA ALA A 185 24.21 -5.79 2.96
C ALA A 185 24.83 -5.41 1.61
N HIS A 186 24.90 -6.37 0.70
CA HIS A 186 25.34 -6.19 -0.67
C HIS A 186 24.31 -5.50 -1.53
N ALA A 187 23.01 -5.80 -1.26
CA ALA A 187 21.89 -5.23 -1.98
C ALA A 187 20.71 -4.94 -1.05
N TYR A 188 19.83 -4.04 -1.51
CA TYR A 188 18.51 -3.77 -0.89
C TYR A 188 17.44 -3.87 -1.96
N ILE A 189 16.42 -4.69 -1.71
CA ILE A 189 15.28 -4.87 -2.62
C ILE A 189 14.02 -4.25 -1.99
N SER A 190 13.43 -3.31 -2.73
CA SER A 190 12.20 -2.62 -2.38
C SER A 190 11.44 -2.24 -3.67
N SER A 191 10.44 -1.35 -3.60
CA SER A 191 9.86 -0.81 -4.82
C SER A 191 10.88 0.03 -5.60
N LEU A 192 10.82 -0.01 -6.92
CA LEU A 192 11.77 0.72 -7.77
C LEU A 192 11.80 2.22 -7.47
N PRO A 193 10.66 2.95 -7.31
CA PRO A 193 10.69 4.37 -6.96
C PRO A 193 11.39 4.65 -5.62
N ALA A 194 11.15 3.83 -4.60
CA ALA A 194 11.79 4.02 -3.30
C ALA A 194 13.31 3.79 -3.39
N VAL A 195 13.73 2.77 -4.12
CA VAL A 195 15.16 2.50 -4.37
C VAL A 195 15.81 3.62 -5.16
N GLN A 196 15.16 4.12 -6.22
CA GLN A 196 15.64 5.28 -6.99
C GLN A 196 15.83 6.52 -6.12
N PHE A 197 14.88 6.77 -5.20
CA PHE A 197 15.00 7.88 -4.26
C PHE A 197 16.14 7.67 -3.26
N LEU A 198 16.30 6.46 -2.72
CA LEU A 198 17.40 6.13 -1.80
C LEU A 198 18.76 6.34 -2.46
N VAL A 199 18.96 5.81 -3.68
CA VAL A 199 20.17 5.97 -4.46
C VAL A 199 20.46 7.43 -4.79
N ALA A 200 19.44 8.19 -5.21
CA ALA A 200 19.61 9.60 -5.52
C ALA A 200 20.09 10.45 -4.35
N ASN A 201 19.83 10.03 -3.11
CA ASN A 201 20.27 10.71 -1.90
C ASN A 201 21.57 10.16 -1.33
N ASN A 202 22.07 9.01 -1.81
CA ASN A 202 23.22 8.31 -1.26
C ASN A 202 24.15 7.74 -2.36
N SER A 203 24.30 8.45 -3.48
CA SER A 203 25.03 7.98 -4.67
C SER A 203 26.53 7.70 -4.44
N ASP A 204 27.09 8.18 -3.34
CA ASP A 204 28.48 7.88 -2.96
C ASP A 204 28.64 6.47 -2.38
N ALA A 205 27.56 5.87 -1.84
CA ALA A 205 27.58 4.58 -1.16
C ALA A 205 26.88 3.46 -1.93
N ILE A 206 25.84 3.81 -2.66
CA ILE A 206 24.96 2.85 -3.36
C ILE A 206 24.64 3.31 -4.78
N ASP A 207 24.38 2.35 -5.65
CA ASP A 207 23.97 2.59 -7.04
C ASP A 207 22.69 1.82 -7.41
N LEU A 208 22.18 2.11 -8.61
CA LEU A 208 21.02 1.47 -9.21
C LEU A 208 21.48 0.60 -10.38
N PRO A 209 21.70 -0.71 -10.17
CA PRO A 209 22.21 -1.58 -11.22
C PRO A 209 21.20 -1.80 -12.37
N LEU A 210 19.92 -1.57 -12.12
CA LEU A 210 18.84 -1.71 -13.10
C LEU A 210 17.92 -0.49 -13.07
N SER A 211 17.65 0.07 -14.26
CA SER A 211 16.66 1.17 -14.43
C SER A 211 15.21 0.67 -14.48
N GLU A 212 15.02 -0.62 -14.82
CA GLU A 212 13.73 -1.28 -14.93
C GLU A 212 13.49 -2.21 -13.74
N PRO A 213 12.22 -2.49 -13.38
CA PRO A 213 11.93 -3.38 -12.28
C PRO A 213 12.33 -4.82 -12.58
N ILE A 214 12.84 -5.54 -11.58
CA ILE A 214 13.14 -6.97 -11.64
C ILE A 214 11.86 -7.78 -11.88
N VAL A 215 10.78 -7.40 -11.18
CA VAL A 215 9.43 -7.95 -11.29
C VAL A 215 8.44 -6.81 -11.22
N GLY A 216 7.51 -6.73 -12.19
CA GLY A 216 6.42 -5.76 -12.17
C GLY A 216 5.23 -6.24 -11.33
N TRP A 217 4.47 -5.28 -10.79
CA TRP A 217 3.22 -5.53 -10.06
C TRP A 217 2.20 -4.41 -10.23
N ALA A 218 0.96 -4.70 -9.84
CA ALA A 218 -0.12 -3.72 -9.75
C ALA A 218 -0.37 -3.33 -8.30
N GLU A 219 -0.57 -2.04 -8.05
CA GLU A 219 -0.92 -1.44 -6.77
C GLU A 219 -2.36 -0.95 -6.82
N ALA A 220 -3.11 -1.16 -5.74
CA ALA A 220 -4.51 -0.81 -5.65
C ALA A 220 -4.83 -0.15 -4.30
N LEU A 221 -6.05 0.33 -4.15
CA LEU A 221 -6.63 0.60 -2.85
C LEU A 221 -7.22 -0.71 -2.30
N ALA A 222 -7.37 -0.79 -0.98
CA ALA A 222 -7.98 -1.95 -0.38
C ALA A 222 -9.06 -1.54 0.61
N VAL A 223 -10.15 -2.33 0.65
CA VAL A 223 -11.27 -2.18 1.57
C VAL A 223 -11.48 -3.48 2.34
N GLN A 224 -12.22 -3.42 3.44
CA GLN A 224 -12.60 -4.61 4.20
C GLN A 224 -13.47 -5.54 3.34
N LYS A 225 -13.41 -6.84 3.59
CA LYS A 225 -14.28 -7.79 2.91
C LYS A 225 -15.76 -7.53 3.23
N GLY A 226 -16.57 -7.55 2.18
CA GLY A 226 -18.01 -7.31 2.29
C GLY A 226 -18.43 -5.88 1.98
N GLU A 227 -17.50 -4.92 1.95
CA GLU A 227 -17.77 -3.51 1.65
C GLU A 227 -17.94 -3.28 0.12
N GLN A 228 -18.94 -3.93 -0.46
CA GLN A 228 -19.13 -3.97 -1.91
C GLN A 228 -19.48 -2.60 -2.50
N GLU A 229 -20.27 -1.79 -1.81
CA GLU A 229 -20.67 -0.48 -2.34
C GLU A 229 -19.53 0.52 -2.29
N LEU A 230 -18.72 0.50 -1.21
CA LEU A 230 -17.51 1.28 -1.15
C LEU A 230 -16.52 0.86 -2.26
N LEU A 231 -16.37 -0.45 -2.51
CA LEU A 231 -15.57 -0.96 -3.61
C LEU A 231 -16.05 -0.45 -4.97
N ASN A 232 -17.38 -0.57 -5.23
CA ASN A 232 -17.98 -0.10 -6.48
C ASN A 232 -17.78 1.41 -6.69
N PHE A 233 -17.90 2.20 -5.63
CA PHE A 233 -17.64 3.63 -5.67
C PHE A 233 -16.18 3.91 -6.02
N LEU A 234 -15.24 3.24 -5.36
CA LEU A 234 -13.80 3.43 -5.60
C LEU A 234 -13.39 3.01 -7.03
N ASP A 235 -13.93 1.92 -7.56
CA ASP A 235 -13.67 1.48 -8.94
C ASP A 235 -14.24 2.45 -9.98
N ALA A 236 -15.44 2.99 -9.73
CA ALA A 236 -16.01 4.04 -10.56
C ALA A 236 -15.17 5.32 -10.48
N TRP A 237 -14.70 5.69 -9.29
CA TRP A 237 -13.81 6.82 -9.06
C TRP A 237 -12.47 6.65 -9.81
N ILE A 238 -11.84 5.48 -9.71
CA ILE A 238 -10.59 5.15 -10.42
C ILE A 238 -10.80 5.26 -11.94
N THR A 239 -11.90 4.70 -12.45
CA THR A 239 -12.25 4.77 -13.87
C THR A 239 -12.40 6.21 -14.35
N ALA A 240 -13.09 7.06 -13.60
CA ALA A 240 -13.26 8.47 -13.91
C ALA A 240 -11.94 9.23 -13.93
N HIS A 241 -11.07 8.99 -12.91
CA HIS A 241 -9.81 9.72 -12.76
C HIS A 241 -8.64 9.15 -13.57
N LYS A 242 -8.80 7.96 -14.17
CA LYS A 242 -7.98 7.52 -15.30
C LYS A 242 -8.40 8.24 -16.59
N ALA A 243 -9.70 8.37 -16.83
CA ALA A 243 -10.22 8.99 -18.04
C ALA A 243 -9.91 10.51 -18.13
N ASP A 244 -9.99 11.24 -17.02
CA ASP A 244 -9.63 12.67 -16.95
C ASP A 244 -8.13 12.90 -16.75
N ARG A 245 -7.32 11.82 -16.65
CA ARG A 245 -5.87 11.81 -16.47
C ARG A 245 -5.37 12.42 -15.16
N TRP A 246 -6.23 12.57 -14.16
CA TRP A 246 -5.81 13.06 -12.86
C TRP A 246 -4.84 12.10 -12.16
N LEU A 247 -5.11 10.78 -12.23
CA LEU A 247 -4.22 9.76 -11.67
C LEU A 247 -2.85 9.76 -12.36
N ASP A 248 -2.80 9.89 -13.69
CA ASP A 248 -1.55 9.96 -14.45
C ASP A 248 -0.73 11.18 -14.04
N ALA A 249 -1.35 12.37 -13.99
CA ALA A 249 -0.67 13.61 -13.62
C ALA A 249 -0.16 13.60 -12.18
N THR A 250 -0.96 13.03 -11.25
CA THR A 250 -0.57 12.87 -9.84
C THR A 250 0.61 11.90 -9.71
N ARG A 251 0.59 10.80 -10.49
CA ARG A 251 1.68 9.85 -10.54
C ARG A 251 2.96 10.47 -11.10
N GLU A 252 2.88 11.18 -12.23
CA GLU A 252 4.02 11.90 -12.84
C GLU A 252 4.64 12.87 -11.83
N TYR A 253 3.81 13.64 -11.10
CA TYR A 253 4.29 14.56 -10.07
C TYR A 253 5.08 13.86 -8.98
N TRP A 254 4.56 12.76 -8.41
CA TRP A 254 5.20 12.10 -7.26
C TRP A 254 6.35 11.16 -7.64
N PHE A 255 6.31 10.50 -8.80
CA PHE A 255 7.29 9.46 -9.17
C PHE A 255 8.36 9.94 -10.16
N GLU A 256 8.06 10.95 -10.98
CA GLU A 256 8.97 11.42 -12.03
C GLU A 256 9.55 12.81 -11.72
N SER A 257 8.75 13.69 -11.08
CA SER A 257 9.22 14.99 -10.60
C SER A 257 9.93 14.87 -9.24
N ARG A 258 10.71 15.89 -8.90
CA ARG A 258 11.34 16.06 -7.57
C ARG A 258 10.90 17.34 -6.88
N ASP A 259 9.93 18.06 -7.42
CA ASP A 259 9.51 19.36 -6.92
C ASP A 259 8.92 19.26 -5.51
N TRP A 260 8.27 18.13 -5.19
CA TRP A 260 7.70 17.80 -3.88
C TRP A 260 8.74 17.62 -2.76
N MET A 261 10.03 17.40 -3.08
CA MET A 261 11.07 17.21 -2.06
C MET A 261 11.22 18.40 -1.11
N GLN A 262 10.76 19.58 -1.52
CA GLN A 262 10.75 20.77 -0.67
C GLN A 262 9.67 20.71 0.43
N GLU A 263 8.67 19.85 0.30
CA GLU A 263 7.53 19.74 1.20
C GLU A 263 7.74 18.67 2.29
N VAL A 264 8.70 17.77 2.11
CA VAL A 264 8.92 16.60 2.97
C VAL A 264 9.94 16.91 4.06
N LYS A 265 9.75 16.30 5.25
CA LYS A 265 10.80 16.27 6.27
C LYS A 265 11.96 15.39 5.78
N ARG A 266 13.18 15.88 5.99
CA ARG A 266 14.39 15.09 5.76
C ARG A 266 14.74 14.31 7.00
#